data_8f845bb3f9aac32cd835ed3777ae2cea
#
_entry.id   8f845bb3f9aac32cd835ed3777ae2cea
#
_cell.length_a   1.000
_cell.length_b   1.000
_cell.length_c   1.000
_cell.angle_alpha   90.00
_cell.angle_beta   90.00
_cell.angle_gamma   90.00
#
_symmetry.space_group_name_H-M   'P 1'
#
loop_
_entity.id
_entity.type
_entity.pdbx_description
1 polymer ?
#
loop_
_entity_poly.entity_id
_entity_poly.type
_entity_poly.pdbx_seq_one_letter_code
_entity_poly.pdbx_strand_id
1 'polypeptide(L)'
;MGNRRVTADALGPRTVQKIFVTMGQRSVPVQGIRPVAAVAPGVSASTGLSLQQLAAALVRQVRPAALLCVDSLCSSEPERLGRTLQFSDTGLFPAQPDHSRHLDAARLGVPVLAAGIPTLMQSEEGRDLVVTPRELDSVIAHGAALLAAAINRALQPRLSIAQLGWLTN
;
A
#
# COMPACT_ATOMS: atom_id res chain seq x y z
N MET A 1 -0.03 2.83 2.46
CA MET A 1 0.32 3.76 3.53
C MET A 1 -0.60 4.95 3.41
N GLY A 2 -0.45 6.03 4.17
CA GLY A 2 -1.24 7.25 3.97
C GLY A 2 -2.36 7.50 4.98
N ASN A 3 -3.11 8.59 4.75
CA ASN A 3 -4.14 9.10 5.65
C ASN A 3 -5.54 8.81 5.09
N ARG A 4 -6.33 7.98 5.78
CA ARG A 4 -7.70 7.64 5.38
C ARG A 4 -8.63 8.85 5.25
N ARG A 5 -8.36 9.94 5.96
CA ARG A 5 -9.19 11.16 5.98
C ARG A 5 -8.88 12.12 4.81
N VAL A 6 -7.79 11.88 4.10
CA VAL A 6 -7.37 12.66 2.93
C VAL A 6 -7.51 11.77 1.71
N THR A 7 -8.46 12.05 0.83
CA THR A 7 -8.78 11.18 -0.32
C THR A 7 -7.53 10.88 -1.15
N ALA A 8 -6.74 11.89 -1.50
CA ALA A 8 -5.53 11.72 -2.30
C ALA A 8 -4.48 10.79 -1.66
N ASP A 9 -4.54 10.57 -0.35
CA ASP A 9 -3.62 9.76 0.44
C ASP A 9 -4.28 8.48 1.01
N ALA A 10 -5.48 8.14 0.53
CA ALA A 10 -6.28 7.05 1.10
C ALA A 10 -6.11 5.70 0.41
N LEU A 11 -5.30 5.58 -0.65
CA LEU A 11 -5.15 4.35 -1.44
C LEU A 11 -4.73 3.17 -0.56
N GLY A 12 -3.63 3.30 0.17
CA GLY A 12 -3.11 2.25 1.06
C GLY A 12 -4.12 1.81 2.11
N PRO A 13 -4.68 2.73 2.93
CA PRO A 13 -5.69 2.38 3.93
C PRO A 13 -6.93 1.69 3.36
N ARG A 14 -7.43 2.11 2.18
CA ARG A 14 -8.58 1.48 1.53
C ARG A 14 -8.24 0.11 0.94
N THR A 15 -7.01 -0.06 0.43
CA THR A 15 -6.53 -1.37 -0.04
C THR A 15 -6.45 -2.36 1.12
N VAL A 16 -5.83 -1.96 2.24
CA VAL A 16 -5.66 -2.82 3.43
C VAL A 16 -6.99 -3.36 3.95
N GLN A 17 -8.06 -2.58 3.90
CA GLN A 17 -9.40 -3.02 4.34
C GLN A 17 -9.98 -4.17 3.53
N LYS A 18 -9.45 -4.41 2.33
CA LYS A 18 -9.91 -5.45 1.39
C LYS A 18 -8.91 -6.60 1.27
N ILE A 19 -7.83 -6.61 2.06
CA ILE A 19 -6.86 -7.70 2.10
C ILE A 19 -7.41 -8.86 2.91
N PHE A 20 -7.31 -10.05 2.34
CA PHE A 20 -7.61 -11.30 3.04
C PHE A 20 -6.49 -11.61 4.04
N VAL A 21 -6.69 -11.19 5.28
CA VAL A 21 -5.76 -11.42 6.39
C VAL A 21 -5.96 -12.83 6.94
N THR A 22 -4.88 -13.60 7.02
CA THR A 22 -4.90 -15.01 7.44
C THR A 22 -3.96 -15.31 8.59
N MET A 23 -3.06 -14.39 8.93
CA MET A 23 -2.14 -14.57 10.05
C MET A 23 -2.93 -14.62 11.37
N GLY A 24 -2.68 -15.66 12.18
CA GLY A 24 -3.36 -15.87 13.46
C GLY A 24 -4.78 -16.45 13.35
N GLN A 25 -5.33 -16.58 12.16
CA GLN A 25 -6.63 -17.24 11.98
C GLN A 25 -6.45 -18.77 11.97
N ARG A 26 -6.81 -19.41 13.07
CA ARG A 26 -6.74 -20.88 13.21
C ARG A 26 -7.86 -21.63 12.47
N SER A 27 -8.85 -20.90 11.96
CA SER A 27 -10.12 -21.46 11.48
C SER A 27 -10.26 -21.50 9.94
N VAL A 28 -9.22 -21.21 9.15
CA VAL A 28 -9.30 -21.32 7.70
C VAL A 28 -9.00 -22.77 7.30
N PRO A 29 -10.01 -23.57 6.93
CA PRO A 29 -9.84 -25.01 6.73
C PRO A 29 -9.16 -25.40 5.40
N VAL A 30 -8.52 -24.46 4.71
CA VAL A 30 -7.90 -24.67 3.41
C VAL A 30 -6.40 -24.89 3.57
N GLN A 31 -5.93 -26.09 3.24
CA GLN A 31 -4.50 -26.40 3.22
C GLN A 31 -3.76 -25.52 2.20
N GLY A 32 -2.61 -24.97 2.62
CA GLY A 32 -1.74 -24.17 1.75
C GLY A 32 -2.12 -22.71 1.63
N ILE A 33 -2.92 -22.19 2.56
CA ILE A 33 -3.13 -20.76 2.76
C ILE A 33 -1.84 -20.13 3.28
N ARG A 34 -1.34 -19.10 2.61
CA ARG A 34 -0.18 -18.34 3.07
C ARG A 34 -0.58 -17.41 4.21
N PRO A 35 0.22 -17.29 5.28
CA PRO A 35 -0.03 -16.33 6.35
C PRO A 35 0.16 -14.90 5.81
N VAL A 36 -0.86 -14.07 5.96
CA VAL A 36 -0.89 -12.67 5.55
C VAL A 36 -1.34 -11.81 6.73
N ALA A 37 -0.54 -10.82 7.07
CA ALA A 37 -0.90 -9.73 7.98
C ALA A 37 -1.00 -8.43 7.18
N ALA A 38 -1.93 -7.56 7.52
CA ALA A 38 -2.12 -6.27 6.88
C ALA A 38 -2.35 -5.17 7.93
N VAL A 39 -1.67 -4.04 7.76
CA VAL A 39 -1.72 -2.91 8.70
C VAL A 39 -1.83 -1.61 7.91
N ALA A 40 -2.71 -0.71 8.32
CA ALA A 40 -2.76 0.67 7.89
C ALA A 40 -2.11 1.55 8.98
N PRO A 41 -0.81 1.85 8.91
CA PRO A 41 -0.07 2.48 10.02
C PRO A 41 -0.48 3.94 10.25
N GLY A 42 -1.18 4.55 9.30
CA GLY A 42 -1.46 5.99 9.34
C GLY A 42 -0.26 6.81 8.89
N VAL A 43 -0.22 8.06 9.33
CA VAL A 43 0.85 9.02 9.05
C VAL A 43 1.57 9.42 10.33
N SER A 44 2.84 9.83 10.21
CA SER A 44 3.68 10.20 11.37
C SER A 44 3.04 11.30 12.24
N ALA A 45 2.33 12.24 11.60
CA ALA A 45 1.61 13.30 12.31
C ALA A 45 0.49 12.78 13.25
N SER A 46 -0.06 11.58 12.97
CA SER A 46 -1.11 10.99 13.79
C SER A 46 -0.58 9.99 14.82
N THR A 47 0.58 9.39 14.56
CA THR A 47 1.13 8.30 15.38
C THR A 47 2.29 8.75 16.27
N GLY A 48 2.94 9.87 15.93
CA GLY A 48 4.19 10.30 16.56
C GLY A 48 5.41 9.43 16.22
N LEU A 49 5.24 8.42 15.37
CA LEU A 49 6.31 7.50 14.97
C LEU A 49 6.59 7.64 13.48
N SER A 50 7.86 7.51 13.10
CA SER A 50 8.20 7.42 11.69
C SER A 50 7.71 6.09 11.10
N LEU A 51 7.44 6.10 9.80
CA LEU A 51 7.03 4.91 9.08
C LEU A 51 8.08 3.80 9.19
N GLN A 52 9.36 4.17 9.13
CA GLN A 52 10.48 3.24 9.27
C GLN A 52 10.50 2.56 10.65
N GLN A 53 10.25 3.32 11.72
CA GLN A 53 10.17 2.75 13.08
C GLN A 53 9.03 1.74 13.19
N LEU A 54 7.85 2.06 12.65
CA LEU A 54 6.70 1.16 12.64
C LEU A 54 6.97 -0.09 11.80
N ALA A 55 7.50 0.07 10.59
CA ALA A 55 7.83 -1.06 9.72
C ALA A 55 8.89 -1.98 10.36
N ALA A 56 9.94 -1.41 10.94
CA ALA A 56 10.98 -2.19 11.61
C ALA A 56 10.42 -2.96 12.83
N ALA A 57 9.52 -2.36 13.61
CA ALA A 57 8.87 -3.04 14.72
C ALA A 57 7.99 -4.21 14.24
N LEU A 58 7.20 -3.99 13.18
CA LEU A 58 6.36 -5.03 12.57
C LEU A 58 7.20 -6.17 11.99
N VAL A 59 8.28 -5.86 11.27
CA VAL A 59 9.17 -6.89 10.70
C VAL A 59 9.80 -7.74 11.81
N ARG A 60 10.27 -7.13 12.90
CA ARG A 60 10.81 -7.88 14.05
C ARG A 60 9.79 -8.80 14.69
N GLN A 61 8.54 -8.32 14.85
CA GLN A 61 7.48 -9.08 15.52
C GLN A 61 6.91 -10.18 14.62
N VAL A 62 6.65 -9.87 13.37
CA VAL A 62 5.96 -10.77 12.41
C VAL A 62 6.92 -11.70 11.70
N ARG A 63 8.17 -11.26 11.49
CA ARG A 63 9.22 -11.97 10.71
C ARG A 63 8.72 -12.41 9.33
N PRO A 64 8.19 -11.49 8.52
CA PRO A 64 7.62 -11.83 7.23
C PRO A 64 8.72 -12.21 6.24
N ALA A 65 8.36 -13.04 5.24
CA ALA A 65 9.25 -13.34 4.11
C ALA A 65 9.46 -12.14 3.18
N ALA A 66 8.50 -11.21 3.12
CA ALA A 66 8.57 -9.95 2.38
C ALA A 66 7.57 -8.95 2.95
N LEU A 67 7.81 -7.67 2.71
CA LEU A 67 6.92 -6.56 3.01
C LEU A 67 6.39 -5.96 1.70
N LEU A 68 5.08 -5.83 1.56
CA LEU A 68 4.45 -5.10 0.47
C LEU A 68 3.87 -3.78 0.99
N CYS A 69 4.36 -2.68 0.46
CA CYS A 69 3.87 -1.33 0.76
C CYS A 69 2.90 -0.88 -0.32
N VAL A 70 1.74 -0.37 0.07
CA VAL A 70 0.79 0.26 -0.86
C VAL A 70 0.63 1.72 -0.47
N ASP A 71 0.84 2.61 -1.43
CA ASP A 71 0.80 4.06 -1.20
C ASP A 71 0.24 4.85 -2.39
N SER A 72 -0.23 6.04 -2.10
CA SER A 72 -0.51 7.06 -3.10
C SER A 72 0.81 7.70 -3.54
N LEU A 73 1.05 7.74 -4.84
CA LEU A 73 2.32 8.21 -5.37
C LEU A 73 2.21 9.65 -5.92
N CYS A 74 3.36 10.31 -6.04
CA CYS A 74 3.49 11.53 -6.82
C CYS A 74 3.99 11.21 -8.23
N SER A 75 3.54 11.98 -9.21
CA SER A 75 4.07 11.94 -10.59
C SER A 75 4.47 13.33 -11.03
N SER A 76 5.51 13.42 -11.85
CA SER A 76 5.83 14.60 -12.64
C SER A 76 5.15 14.60 -14.01
N GLU A 77 4.53 13.47 -14.40
CA GLU A 77 3.92 13.27 -15.71
C GLU A 77 2.38 13.26 -15.58
N PRO A 78 1.68 14.24 -16.17
CA PRO A 78 0.22 14.35 -16.11
C PRO A 78 -0.51 13.10 -16.64
N GLU A 79 0.07 12.43 -17.63
CA GLU A 79 -0.51 11.24 -18.29
C GLU A 79 -0.61 10.05 -17.34
N ARG A 80 0.23 10.01 -16.29
CA ARG A 80 0.24 8.94 -15.29
C ARG A 80 -0.74 9.18 -14.15
N LEU A 81 -1.15 10.44 -13.96
CA LEU A 81 -1.95 10.85 -12.82
C LEU A 81 -3.32 10.14 -12.81
N GLY A 82 -3.54 9.28 -11.84
CA GLY A 82 -4.76 8.48 -11.69
C GLY A 82 -4.97 7.37 -12.73
N ARG A 83 -4.00 7.12 -13.60
CA ARG A 83 -4.15 6.22 -14.76
C ARG A 83 -3.22 5.02 -14.78
N THR A 84 -2.17 5.02 -13.96
CA THR A 84 -1.18 3.95 -13.96
C THR A 84 -1.07 3.29 -12.59
N LEU A 85 -0.86 1.98 -12.59
CA LEU A 85 -0.37 1.24 -11.44
C LEU A 85 1.15 1.11 -11.57
N GLN A 86 1.85 1.51 -10.53
CA GLN A 86 3.31 1.42 -10.48
C GLN A 86 3.73 0.40 -9.45
N PHE A 87 4.73 -0.40 -9.79
CA PHE A 87 5.32 -1.42 -8.94
C PHE A 87 6.84 -1.23 -8.87
N SER A 88 7.41 -1.49 -7.71
CA SER A 88 8.84 -1.46 -7.48
C SER A 88 9.23 -2.64 -6.57
N ASP A 89 10.36 -3.25 -6.85
CA ASP A 89 11.02 -4.27 -6.01
C ASP A 89 12.21 -3.70 -5.22
N THR A 90 12.51 -2.43 -5.39
CA THR A 90 13.58 -1.73 -4.68
C THR A 90 13.12 -1.09 -3.37
N GLY A 91 11.81 -1.05 -3.14
CA GLY A 91 11.20 -0.45 -1.96
C GLY A 91 10.34 0.78 -2.26
N LEU A 92 9.98 1.49 -1.20
CA LEU A 92 9.18 2.72 -1.27
C LEU A 92 10.05 3.93 -0.93
N PHE A 93 10.13 4.87 -1.86
CA PHE A 93 10.89 6.12 -1.75
C PHE A 93 9.93 7.30 -1.93
N PRO A 94 9.52 7.98 -0.86
CA PRO A 94 8.71 9.18 -0.96
C PRO A 94 9.47 10.30 -1.69
N ALA A 95 8.74 11.11 -2.45
CA ALA A 95 9.31 12.20 -3.24
C ALA A 95 9.97 13.33 -2.42
N GLN A 96 9.70 13.39 -1.11
CA GLN A 96 10.32 14.37 -0.22
C GLN A 96 11.70 13.91 0.24
N PRO A 97 12.66 14.81 0.50
CA PRO A 97 14.04 14.48 0.90
C PRO A 97 14.16 13.85 2.30
N ASP A 98 13.06 13.56 2.95
CA ASP A 98 13.04 12.91 4.26
C ASP A 98 13.33 11.41 4.15
N HIS A 99 14.60 11.06 4.29
CA HIS A 99 15.07 9.68 4.29
C HIS A 99 14.46 8.79 5.39
N SER A 100 13.81 9.38 6.40
CA SER A 100 13.11 8.61 7.47
C SER A 100 11.90 7.84 6.96
N ARG A 101 11.43 8.13 5.76
CA ARG A 101 10.30 7.46 5.10
C ARG A 101 10.71 6.40 4.10
N HIS A 102 12.01 6.24 3.82
CA HIS A 102 12.49 5.21 2.91
C HIS A 102 12.28 3.82 3.53
N LEU A 103 11.63 2.94 2.81
CA LEU A 103 11.47 1.54 3.16
C LEU A 103 12.11 0.68 2.08
N ASP A 104 13.21 0.05 2.41
CA ASP A 104 13.97 -0.83 1.51
C ASP A 104 14.51 -2.05 2.27
N ALA A 105 15.01 -3.02 1.52
CA ALA A 105 15.52 -4.26 2.09
C ALA A 105 16.77 -4.03 2.96
N ALA A 106 17.60 -3.03 2.63
CA ALA A 106 18.82 -2.74 3.40
C ALA A 106 18.50 -2.26 4.83
N ARG A 107 17.42 -1.50 4.97
CA ARG A 107 16.96 -0.97 6.27
C ARG A 107 16.16 -1.97 7.08
N LEU A 108 15.35 -2.80 6.42
CA LEU A 108 14.39 -3.67 7.10
C LEU A 108 14.85 -5.12 7.23
N GLY A 109 15.89 -5.53 6.49
CA GLY A 109 16.40 -6.90 6.50
C GLY A 109 15.49 -7.93 5.82
N VAL A 110 14.45 -7.49 5.11
CA VAL A 110 13.55 -8.33 4.32
C VAL A 110 13.27 -7.65 2.98
N PRO A 111 12.98 -8.40 1.90
CA PRO A 111 12.55 -7.81 0.63
C PRO A 111 11.38 -6.86 0.82
N VAL A 112 11.46 -5.68 0.20
CA VAL A 112 10.41 -4.65 0.24
C VAL A 112 9.92 -4.40 -1.18
N LEU A 113 8.66 -4.66 -1.39
CA LEU A 113 7.94 -4.36 -2.62
C LEU A 113 7.06 -3.13 -2.40
N ALA A 114 6.90 -2.32 -3.42
CA ALA A 114 5.97 -1.19 -3.39
C ALA A 114 4.99 -1.26 -4.55
N ALA A 115 3.76 -0.84 -4.29
CA ALA A 115 2.71 -0.69 -5.29
C ALA A 115 1.94 0.60 -5.04
N GLY A 116 1.53 1.30 -6.09
CA GLY A 116 0.77 2.52 -5.91
C GLY A 116 0.21 3.09 -7.20
N ILE A 117 -0.60 4.14 -7.02
CA ILE A 117 -1.17 4.93 -8.10
C ILE A 117 -0.74 6.38 -7.89
N PRO A 118 -0.23 7.08 -8.90
CA PRO A 118 -0.04 8.52 -8.82
C PRO A 118 -1.38 9.24 -8.63
N THR A 119 -1.56 9.86 -7.49
CA THR A 119 -2.77 10.62 -7.14
C THR A 119 -2.50 12.10 -6.95
N LEU A 120 -1.22 12.45 -6.91
CA LEU A 120 -0.72 13.79 -6.70
C LEU A 120 0.30 14.14 -7.76
N MET A 121 0.28 15.39 -8.21
CA MET A 121 1.30 15.98 -9.06
C MET A 121 1.64 17.36 -8.50
N GLN A 122 2.92 17.64 -8.36
CA GLN A 122 3.39 18.96 -7.98
C GLN A 122 3.57 19.81 -9.25
N SER A 123 2.96 20.97 -9.31
CA SER A 123 3.11 21.88 -10.44
C SER A 123 4.51 22.51 -10.42
N GLU A 124 5.17 22.56 -11.59
CA GLU A 124 6.46 23.23 -11.74
C GLU A 124 6.35 24.76 -11.58
N GLU A 125 5.19 25.33 -11.87
CA GLU A 125 4.95 26.78 -11.86
C GLU A 125 4.64 27.36 -10.48
N GLY A 126 4.31 26.54 -9.50
CA GLY A 126 4.06 26.98 -8.11
C GLY A 126 4.38 25.89 -7.11
N ARG A 127 5.39 26.09 -6.29
CA ARG A 127 5.86 25.12 -5.29
C ARG A 127 4.78 24.61 -4.32
N ASP A 128 3.65 25.31 -4.23
CA ASP A 128 2.55 25.01 -3.32
C ASP A 128 1.30 24.48 -4.02
N LEU A 129 1.31 24.34 -5.37
CA LEU A 129 0.16 23.86 -6.11
C LEU A 129 0.25 22.34 -6.31
N VAL A 130 -0.67 21.62 -5.67
CA VAL A 130 -0.83 20.19 -5.82
C VAL A 130 -2.03 19.91 -6.71
N VAL A 131 -1.81 19.21 -7.81
CA VAL A 131 -2.86 18.80 -8.74
C VAL A 131 -3.26 17.35 -8.46
N THR A 132 -4.57 17.09 -8.48
CA THR A 132 -5.14 15.74 -8.32
C THR A 132 -6.02 15.39 -9.51
N PRO A 133 -6.31 14.10 -9.78
CA PRO A 133 -7.27 13.72 -10.80
C PRO A 133 -8.66 14.31 -10.51
N ARG A 134 -9.40 14.68 -11.55
CA ARG A 134 -10.78 15.22 -11.40
C ARG A 134 -11.72 14.24 -10.69
N GLU A 135 -11.54 12.95 -10.95
CA GLU A 135 -12.36 11.85 -10.40
C GLU A 135 -11.60 11.08 -9.30
N LEU A 136 -10.90 11.81 -8.43
CA LEU A 136 -9.99 11.24 -7.43
C LEU A 136 -10.65 10.16 -6.55
N ASP A 137 -11.88 10.38 -6.08
CA ASP A 137 -12.59 9.40 -5.24
C ASP A 137 -12.82 8.07 -5.97
N SER A 138 -13.17 8.14 -7.25
CA SER A 138 -13.34 6.97 -8.13
C SER A 138 -12.00 6.25 -8.37
N VAL A 139 -10.95 7.01 -8.67
CA VAL A 139 -9.58 6.48 -8.86
C VAL A 139 -9.13 5.71 -7.61
N ILE A 140 -9.30 6.30 -6.44
CA ILE A 140 -8.92 5.66 -5.17
C ILE A 140 -9.79 4.44 -4.87
N ALA A 141 -11.11 4.51 -5.09
CA ALA A 141 -12.00 3.40 -4.80
C ALA A 141 -11.71 2.19 -5.70
N HIS A 142 -11.63 2.40 -7.01
CA HIS A 142 -11.34 1.34 -7.98
C HIS A 142 -9.90 0.84 -7.87
N GLY A 143 -8.93 1.74 -7.71
CA GLY A 143 -7.54 1.39 -7.53
C GLY A 143 -7.29 0.54 -6.29
N ALA A 144 -7.90 0.89 -5.16
CA ALA A 144 -7.81 0.10 -3.93
C ALA A 144 -8.44 -1.30 -4.10
N ALA A 145 -9.58 -1.40 -4.76
CA ALA A 145 -10.24 -2.68 -5.03
C ALA A 145 -9.39 -3.56 -5.96
N LEU A 146 -8.86 -2.99 -7.04
CA LEU A 146 -8.02 -3.69 -8.00
C LEU A 146 -6.72 -4.18 -7.36
N LEU A 147 -6.02 -3.31 -6.63
CA LEU A 147 -4.79 -3.67 -5.91
C LEU A 147 -5.06 -4.78 -4.89
N ALA A 148 -6.11 -4.66 -4.09
CA ALA A 148 -6.44 -5.68 -3.10
C ALA A 148 -6.77 -7.02 -3.75
N ALA A 149 -7.55 -7.03 -4.83
CA ALA A 149 -7.87 -8.26 -5.57
C ALA A 149 -6.61 -8.92 -6.15
N ALA A 150 -5.73 -8.14 -6.76
CA ALA A 150 -4.46 -8.62 -7.30
C ALA A 150 -3.54 -9.18 -6.21
N ILE A 151 -3.39 -8.47 -5.09
CA ILE A 151 -2.59 -8.89 -3.93
C ILE A 151 -3.16 -10.19 -3.34
N ASN A 152 -4.45 -10.24 -3.07
CA ASN A 152 -5.11 -11.42 -2.53
C ASN A 152 -4.90 -12.64 -3.44
N ARG A 153 -5.06 -12.44 -4.76
CA ARG A 153 -4.85 -13.53 -5.74
C ARG A 153 -3.39 -13.99 -5.81
N ALA A 154 -2.44 -13.07 -5.76
CA ALA A 154 -1.02 -13.38 -5.78
C ALA A 154 -0.58 -14.12 -4.50
N LEU A 155 -1.08 -13.68 -3.34
CA LEU A 155 -0.74 -14.27 -2.05
C LEU A 155 -1.47 -15.58 -1.79
N GLN A 156 -2.66 -15.78 -2.34
CA GLN A 156 -3.49 -16.98 -2.15
C GLN A 156 -3.78 -17.69 -3.49
N PRO A 157 -2.76 -18.24 -4.17
CA PRO A 157 -2.93 -18.79 -5.52
C PRO A 157 -3.82 -20.05 -5.58
N ARG A 158 -4.10 -20.67 -4.44
CA ARG A 158 -4.98 -21.84 -4.36
C ARG A 158 -6.46 -21.49 -4.26
N LEU A 159 -6.79 -20.24 -3.94
CA LEU A 159 -8.17 -19.76 -3.90
C LEU A 159 -8.58 -19.21 -5.27
N SER A 160 -9.79 -19.54 -5.69
CA SER A 160 -10.38 -18.91 -6.88
C SER A 160 -10.75 -17.45 -6.60
N ILE A 161 -10.95 -16.66 -7.66
CA ILE A 161 -11.41 -15.26 -7.54
C ILE A 161 -12.76 -15.19 -6.81
N ALA A 162 -13.67 -16.12 -7.09
CA ALA A 162 -14.98 -16.18 -6.43
C ALA A 162 -14.85 -16.44 -4.92
N GLN A 163 -13.97 -17.38 -4.52
CA GLN A 163 -13.70 -17.65 -3.11
C GLN A 163 -13.08 -16.44 -2.40
N LEU A 164 -12.11 -15.78 -3.04
CA LEU A 164 -11.51 -14.56 -2.49
C LEU A 164 -12.55 -13.45 -2.34
N GLY A 165 -13.41 -13.24 -3.35
CA GLY A 165 -14.48 -12.25 -3.27
C GLY A 165 -15.45 -12.51 -2.11
N TRP A 166 -15.74 -13.77 -1.82
CA TRP A 166 -16.61 -14.16 -0.71
C TRP A 166 -15.96 -13.96 0.67
N LEU A 167 -14.63 -14.10 0.76
CA LEU A 167 -13.86 -13.97 2.01
C LEU A 167 -13.47 -12.52 2.35
N THR A 168 -13.63 -11.59 1.41
CA THR A 168 -13.19 -10.19 1.57
C THR A 168 -14.32 -9.15 1.50
N ASN A 169 -15.58 -9.61 1.35
CA ASN A 169 -16.78 -8.75 1.39
C ASN A 169 -17.37 -8.64 2.79
#